data_4729d267c68527b255b0bdd17f93454d
#
_entry.id   4729d267c68527b255b0bdd17f93454d
#
_cell.length_a   1.000
_cell.length_b   1.000
_cell.length_c   1.000
_cell.angle_alpha   90.00
_cell.angle_beta   90.00
_cell.angle_gamma   90.00
#
_symmetry.space_group_name_H-M   'P 1'
#
loop_
_entity.id
_entity.type
_entity.pdbx_description
1 polymer ?
#
loop_
_entity_poly.entity_id
_entity_poly.type
_entity_poly.pdbx_seq_one_letter_code
_entity_poly.pdbx_strand_id
1 'polypeptide(L)' 'MKDMMSYKGYYGSVHYDDEDKIFHGRVEFIRSLVTYEGTDVKSLRIAFEEAVNDYLELCEEENKEPEIP' A
#
# COMPACT_ATOMS: atom_id res chain seq x y z
N MET A 1 -8.41 -16.04 7.59
CA MET A 1 -8.52 -15.32 6.32
C MET A 1 -7.98 -13.90 6.46
N LYS A 2 -7.17 -13.48 5.56
CA LYS A 2 -6.57 -12.15 5.61
C LYS A 2 -7.25 -11.23 4.61
N ASP A 3 -7.69 -10.08 5.09
CA ASP A 3 -8.25 -9.07 4.22
C ASP A 3 -7.18 -8.06 3.85
N MET A 4 -6.05 -8.60 3.39
CA MET A 4 -4.89 -7.79 3.04
C MET A 4 -4.28 -8.26 1.74
N MET A 5 -3.74 -7.29 1.02
CA MET A 5 -2.93 -7.57 -0.16
C MET A 5 -1.48 -7.74 0.29
N SER A 6 -0.68 -8.45 -0.50
CA SER A 6 0.75 -8.55 -0.20
C SER A 6 1.55 -8.39 -1.50
N TYR A 7 2.73 -7.79 -1.37
CA TYR A 7 3.59 -7.53 -2.50
C TYR A 7 5.01 -7.24 -1.98
N LYS A 8 5.98 -7.99 -2.46
CA LYS A 8 7.39 -7.82 -2.07
C LYS A 8 7.60 -7.87 -0.57
N GLY A 9 6.81 -8.67 0.13
CA GLY A 9 6.92 -8.79 1.58
C GLY A 9 6.19 -7.72 2.36
N TYR A 10 5.50 -6.81 1.70
CA TYR A 10 4.69 -5.78 2.35
C TYR A 10 3.22 -6.14 2.28
N TYR A 11 2.47 -5.65 3.25
CA TYR A 11 1.04 -5.94 3.37
C TYR A 11 0.25 -4.65 3.28
N GLY A 12 -0.85 -4.69 2.58
CA GLY A 12 -1.70 -3.52 2.41
C GLY A 12 -3.12 -3.79 2.83
N SER A 13 -3.70 -2.86 3.60
CA SER A 13 -5.09 -2.98 4.04
C SER A 13 -6.06 -2.62 2.92
N VAL A 14 -7.30 -3.07 3.08
CA VAL A 14 -8.37 -2.80 2.12
C VAL A 14 -9.57 -2.29 2.88
N HIS A 15 -9.99 -1.07 2.58
CA HIS A 15 -11.17 -0.47 3.16
C HIS A 15 -12.05 0.08 2.05
N TYR A 16 -13.35 0.01 2.24
CA TYR A 16 -14.28 0.57 1.28
C TYR A 16 -15.02 1.75 1.91
N ASP A 17 -15.02 2.88 1.22
CA ASP A 17 -15.77 4.07 1.63
C ASP A 17 -17.02 4.15 0.77
N ASP A 18 -18.16 3.82 1.36
CA ASP A 18 -19.40 3.79 0.62
C ASP A 18 -19.89 5.19 0.21
N GLU A 19 -19.52 6.19 0.97
CA GLU A 19 -19.91 7.57 0.68
C GLU A 19 -19.24 8.07 -0.61
N ASP A 20 -17.94 7.84 -0.72
CA ASP A 20 -17.17 8.27 -1.89
C ASP A 20 -17.07 7.18 -2.95
N LYS A 21 -17.58 5.98 -2.67
CA LYS A 21 -17.53 4.83 -3.59
C LYS A 21 -16.12 4.52 -4.02
N ILE A 22 -15.19 4.53 -3.06
CA ILE A 22 -13.78 4.34 -3.34
C ILE A 22 -13.19 3.35 -2.34
N PHE A 23 -12.23 2.56 -2.80
CA PHE A 23 -11.43 1.70 -1.94
C PHE A 23 -10.15 2.43 -1.56
N HIS A 24 -9.67 2.22 -0.35
CA HIS A 24 -8.42 2.82 0.10
C HIS A 24 -7.74 1.90 1.09
N GLY A 25 -6.47 2.18 1.35
CA GLY A 25 -5.72 1.42 2.32
C GLY A 25 -4.36 2.03 2.56
N ARG A 26 -3.58 1.32 3.35
CA ARG A 26 -2.20 1.74 3.62
C ARG A 26 -1.33 0.51 3.82
N VAL A 27 -0.03 0.70 3.66
CA VAL A 27 0.93 -0.37 3.96
C VAL A 27 1.00 -0.52 5.47
N GLU A 28 0.77 -1.75 5.95
CA GLU A 28 0.71 -2.03 7.38
C GLU A 28 2.06 -2.47 7.92
N PHE A 29 2.20 -2.41 9.25
CA PHE A 29 3.36 -2.94 9.97
C PHE A 29 4.65 -2.19 9.70
N ILE A 30 4.59 -0.98 9.16
CA ILE A 30 5.74 -0.10 9.04
C ILE A 30 5.36 1.26 9.63
N ARG A 31 6.37 2.06 9.98
CA ARG A 31 6.13 3.37 10.58
C ARG A 31 5.79 4.43 9.54
N SER A 32 6.34 4.28 8.36
CA SER A 32 6.10 5.25 7.28
C SER A 32 4.63 5.20 6.87
N LEU A 33 4.07 6.34 6.56
CA LEU A 33 2.69 6.41 6.09
C LEU A 33 2.69 6.31 4.58
N VAL A 34 2.26 5.15 4.08
CA VAL A 34 2.16 4.90 2.64
C VAL A 34 0.72 4.49 2.36
N THR A 35 0.00 5.34 1.67
CA THR A 35 -1.42 5.14 1.37
C THR A 35 -1.67 5.05 -0.12
N TYR A 36 -2.83 4.53 -0.48
CA TYR A 36 -3.22 4.35 -1.87
C TYR A 36 -4.73 4.24 -1.94
N GLU A 37 -5.28 4.41 -3.12
CA GLU A 37 -6.72 4.30 -3.32
C GLU A 37 -7.02 3.86 -4.74
N GLY A 38 -8.25 3.41 -4.95
CA GLY A 38 -8.70 3.00 -6.27
C GLY A 38 -10.22 2.89 -6.31
N THR A 39 -10.80 2.95 -7.50
CA THR A 39 -12.24 2.93 -7.67
C THR A 39 -12.79 1.50 -7.74
N ASP A 40 -11.93 0.52 -7.95
CA ASP A 40 -12.32 -0.89 -7.89
C ASP A 40 -11.16 -1.69 -7.32
N VAL A 41 -11.38 -2.99 -7.13
CA VAL A 41 -10.37 -3.84 -6.50
C VAL A 41 -9.11 -3.92 -7.35
N LYS A 42 -9.26 -3.98 -8.66
CA LYS A 42 -8.11 -4.10 -9.56
C LYS A 42 -7.25 -2.84 -9.50
N SER A 43 -7.86 -1.67 -9.59
CA SER A 43 -7.10 -0.42 -9.54
C SER A 43 -6.50 -0.21 -8.16
N LEU A 44 -7.18 -0.65 -7.10
CA LEU A 44 -6.62 -0.59 -5.75
C LEU A 44 -5.35 -1.43 -5.67
N ARG A 45 -5.37 -2.64 -6.23
CA ARG A 45 -4.20 -3.52 -6.23
C ARG A 45 -3.02 -2.88 -6.94
N ILE A 46 -3.28 -2.29 -8.10
CA ILE A 46 -2.23 -1.61 -8.88
C ILE A 46 -1.67 -0.45 -8.08
N ALA A 47 -2.55 0.34 -7.46
CA ALA A 47 -2.12 1.48 -6.66
C ALA A 47 -1.26 1.04 -5.46
N PHE A 48 -1.64 -0.06 -4.83
CA PHE A 48 -0.86 -0.63 -3.73
C PHE A 48 0.54 -1.02 -4.20
N GLU A 49 0.63 -1.74 -5.32
CA GLU A 49 1.94 -2.18 -5.82
C GLU A 49 2.82 -0.99 -6.19
N GLU A 50 2.23 0.02 -6.82
CA GLU A 50 2.97 1.24 -7.15
C GLU A 50 3.45 1.96 -5.90
N ALA A 51 2.60 2.01 -4.88
CA ALA A 51 2.98 2.65 -3.62
C ALA A 51 4.16 1.94 -2.95
N VAL A 52 4.17 0.60 -2.96
CA VAL A 52 5.28 -0.17 -2.43
C VAL A 52 6.55 0.11 -3.22
N ASN A 53 6.46 0.09 -4.56
CA ASN A 53 7.62 0.35 -5.40
C ASN A 53 8.16 1.75 -5.18
N ASP A 54 7.28 2.75 -5.07
CA ASP A 54 7.68 4.13 -4.83
C ASP A 54 8.38 4.27 -3.47
N TYR A 55 7.86 3.59 -2.46
CA TYR A 55 8.48 3.61 -1.13
C TYR A 55 9.89 3.02 -1.18
N LEU A 56 10.06 1.88 -1.85
CA LEU A 56 11.36 1.24 -1.95
C LEU A 56 12.34 2.12 -2.73
N GLU A 57 11.87 2.74 -3.80
CA GLU A 57 12.70 3.64 -4.59
C GLU A 57 13.15 4.86 -3.78
N LEU A 58 12.23 5.42 -3.01
CA LEU A 58 12.55 6.56 -2.15
C LEU A 58 13.60 6.19 -1.11
N CYS A 59 13.48 5.03 -0.51
CA CYS A 59 14.46 4.55 0.46
C CYS A 59 15.84 4.41 -0.19
N GLU A 60 15.89 3.90 -1.41
CA GLU A 60 17.15 3.76 -2.13
C GLU A 60 17.77 5.13 -2.43
N GLU A 61 16.96 6.08 -2.88
CA GLU A 61 17.43 7.42 -3.18
C GLU A 61 18.00 8.14 -1.96
N GLU A 62 17.41 7.87 -0.80
CA GLU A 62 17.81 8.52 0.46
C GLU A 62 18.83 7.70 1.25
N ASN A 63 19.29 6.59 0.68
CA ASN A 63 20.23 5.68 1.35
C ASN A 63 19.69 5.18 2.69
N LYS A 64 18.41 4.93 2.74
CA LYS A 64 17.75 4.37 3.93
C LYS A 64 17.40 2.92 3.67
N GLU A 65 17.49 2.11 4.72
CA GLU A 65 16.99 0.75 4.61
C GLU A 65 15.48 0.77 4.73
N PRO A 66 14.76 0.10 3.81
CA PRO A 66 13.30 0.03 3.92
C PRO A 66 12.89 -0.68 5.20
N GLU A 67 11.80 -0.24 5.79
CA GLU A 67 11.23 -0.93 6.94
C GLU A 67 10.68 -2.27 6.47
N ILE A 68 10.79 -3.26 7.34
CA ILE A 68 10.31 -4.61 7.06
C ILE A 68 9.20 -4.92 8.06
N PRO A 69 8.02 -5.37 7.57
CA PRO A 69 6.92 -5.73 8.46
C PRO A 69 7.24 -6.86 9.40
#